data_98417f140117f962325bd6f09b830c6c
#
_entry.id   98417f140117f962325bd6f09b830c6c
#
_cell.length_a   1.000
_cell.length_b   1.000
_cell.length_c   1.000
_cell.angle_alpha   90.00
_cell.angle_beta   90.00
_cell.angle_gamma   90.00
#
_symmetry.space_group_name_H-M   'P 1'
#
loop_
_entity.id
_entity.type
_entity.pdbx_description
1 polymer ?
#
loop_
_entity_poly.entity_id
_entity_poly.type
_entity_poly.pdbx_seq_one_letter_code
_entity_poly.pdbx_strand_id
1 'polypeptide(L)'
;GHGSGWRRLLLMGHKRRRLRTCRRLRDFLQACDAIPDWLFEDCQSHVGDSAETLALLWPQLKGAIPPQSVDSTLKHWISTIETHPPLHWWMEQLLPALAALEPQLQSAALLTIWSTLPDERHFLFNKLLTGGFRIGVARGLVVKAIAKGFSLEEALVLERLMEPQEPSQRWFEGLTAAPEAERVNRGPVPYPFFLASPLQSDTLRDTQAKDWWVEHKWDGIRGQLIKRESGTYLWSRGEELINEQFPELIEMAASLPDDTVLDGEVICWRVDADRPRPFSDLQRRLGRKSVSRKLREECPICFVAYDLLESQGQDRRSRTLEERLIAMDELLSPMNKARSAGQLRISAGETLSAWEDLDTLRQRAVNEGAEGLMLKQMQSPYLSGRKRGHWWKHKRDPMTLDAVLIYAQAGRGRRANLFTDYTFALWDRRSSDPEEHQLVTFAKAYSGLSDREILDLDRWIRSNTRERFGPTRSVNPELVFEVGFEGIQPSKRHKCGLAVRFPRILRWRQDRSAESADSLEQAKQLCENEDLRIQSEQMTHQNGLKRIQE
;
A
#
# COMPACT_ATOMS: atom_id res chain seq x y z
N GLY A 1 10.59 -14.06 26.64
CA GLY A 1 10.32 -14.89 25.47
C GLY A 1 8.98 -14.67 24.79
N HIS A 2 7.90 -14.25 25.51
CA HIS A 2 6.57 -14.09 24.90
C HIS A 2 6.46 -12.86 23.97
N GLY A 3 7.20 -11.79 24.22
CA GLY A 3 7.11 -10.54 23.43
C GLY A 3 7.64 -10.65 22.00
N SER A 4 8.67 -11.47 21.76
CA SER A 4 9.29 -11.62 20.43
C SER A 4 8.37 -12.30 19.40
N GLY A 5 7.63 -13.33 19.84
CA GLY A 5 6.67 -14.03 18.97
C GLY A 5 5.51 -13.13 18.52
N TRP A 6 4.98 -12.30 19.40
CA TRP A 6 3.89 -11.38 19.10
C TRP A 6 4.29 -10.28 18.12
N ARG A 7 5.51 -9.73 18.21
CA ARG A 7 6.00 -8.74 17.22
C ARG A 7 6.03 -9.34 15.82
N ARG A 8 6.60 -10.53 15.67
CA ARG A 8 6.64 -11.23 14.37
C ARG A 8 5.24 -11.51 13.82
N LEU A 9 4.29 -11.77 14.68
CA LEU A 9 2.93 -12.15 14.33
C LEU A 9 2.04 -10.94 13.98
N LEU A 10 2.10 -9.86 14.75
CA LEU A 10 1.17 -8.75 14.69
C LEU A 10 1.71 -7.51 13.97
N LEU A 11 3.02 -7.27 14.03
CA LEU A 11 3.61 -6.00 13.61
C LEU A 11 4.48 -6.09 12.36
N MET A 12 5.12 -7.21 12.12
CA MET A 12 6.10 -7.33 11.05
C MET A 12 5.55 -8.09 9.85
N GLY A 13 4.38 -7.98 9.39
CA GLY A 13 3.88 -8.58 8.13
C GLY A 13 4.95 -9.31 7.30
N HIS A 14 5.59 -10.33 7.88
CA HIS A 14 6.79 -10.93 7.32
C HIS A 14 6.54 -11.44 5.92
N LYS A 15 7.33 -11.01 4.95
CA LYS A 15 7.69 -11.77 3.74
C LYS A 15 8.43 -13.06 4.16
N ARG A 16 7.78 -13.92 4.97
CA ARG A 16 8.28 -15.27 5.17
C ARG A 16 8.27 -15.99 3.84
N ARG A 17 9.27 -16.80 3.56
CA ARG A 17 9.10 -17.92 2.63
C ARG A 17 7.83 -18.63 3.12
N ARG A 18 6.69 -18.31 2.48
CA ARG A 18 5.43 -18.98 2.74
C ARG A 18 5.73 -20.45 2.53
N LEU A 19 5.74 -21.21 3.61
CA LEU A 19 5.68 -22.65 3.48
C LEU A 19 4.48 -22.89 2.57
N ARG A 20 4.66 -23.51 1.42
CA ARG A 20 3.56 -23.87 0.51
C ARG A 20 2.69 -24.98 1.11
N THR A 21 2.48 -24.91 2.40
CA THR A 21 2.09 -25.98 3.31
C THR A 21 0.63 -26.32 3.16
N CYS A 22 -0.27 -25.35 3.03
CA CYS A 22 -1.69 -25.65 2.85
C CYS A 22 -1.96 -26.34 1.50
N ARG A 23 -1.24 -25.95 0.45
CA ARG A 23 -1.34 -26.62 -0.85
C ARG A 23 -0.78 -28.05 -0.76
N ARG A 24 0.37 -28.24 -0.12
CA ARG A 24 0.97 -29.57 0.07
C ARG A 24 0.14 -30.48 0.96
N LEU A 25 -0.45 -29.95 2.06
CA LEU A 25 -1.38 -30.70 2.88
C LEU A 25 -2.63 -31.12 2.09
N ARG A 26 -3.18 -30.21 1.29
CA ARG A 26 -4.27 -30.53 0.38
C ARG A 26 -3.87 -31.64 -0.60
N ASP A 27 -2.76 -31.45 -1.32
CA ASP A 27 -2.26 -32.40 -2.31
C ASP A 27 -1.97 -33.77 -1.67
N PHE A 28 -1.52 -33.81 -0.41
CA PHE A 28 -1.30 -35.04 0.33
C PHE A 28 -2.63 -35.71 0.74
N LEU A 29 -3.59 -34.98 1.26
CA LEU A 29 -4.91 -35.51 1.63
C LEU A 29 -5.65 -36.06 0.41
N GLN A 30 -5.46 -35.46 -0.75
CA GLN A 30 -5.95 -35.93 -2.04
C GLN A 30 -5.25 -37.22 -2.47
N ALA A 31 -3.93 -37.28 -2.33
CA ALA A 31 -3.14 -38.49 -2.66
C ALA A 31 -3.49 -39.70 -1.77
N CYS A 32 -4.04 -39.46 -0.59
CA CYS A 32 -4.53 -40.51 0.32
C CYS A 32 -6.03 -40.87 0.10
N ASP A 33 -6.68 -40.31 -0.93
CA ASP A 33 -8.14 -40.42 -1.16
C ASP A 33 -9.00 -40.05 0.06
N ALA A 34 -8.41 -39.25 0.97
CA ALA A 34 -9.08 -38.88 2.21
C ALA A 34 -10.19 -37.85 1.98
N ILE A 35 -10.11 -37.06 0.90
CA ILE A 35 -11.09 -36.04 0.54
C ILE A 35 -11.14 -35.83 -0.98
N PRO A 36 -12.34 -35.83 -1.60
CA PRO A 36 -12.49 -35.45 -3.00
C PRO A 36 -12.20 -33.97 -3.23
N ASP A 37 -11.58 -33.63 -4.36
CA ASP A 37 -11.21 -32.25 -4.73
C ASP A 37 -12.38 -31.29 -4.64
N TRP A 38 -13.53 -31.67 -5.20
CA TRP A 38 -14.74 -30.86 -5.22
C TRP A 38 -15.24 -30.51 -3.81
N LEU A 39 -15.11 -31.44 -2.86
CA LEU A 39 -15.57 -31.22 -1.49
C LEU A 39 -14.67 -30.23 -0.75
N PHE A 40 -13.34 -30.35 -0.91
CA PHE A 40 -12.41 -29.38 -0.34
C PHE A 40 -12.64 -27.97 -0.91
N GLU A 41 -12.81 -27.86 -2.23
CA GLU A 41 -13.05 -26.58 -2.91
C GLU A 41 -14.39 -25.96 -2.50
N ASP A 42 -15.43 -26.75 -2.34
CA ASP A 42 -16.72 -26.28 -1.87
C ASP A 42 -16.64 -25.80 -0.41
N CYS A 43 -16.06 -26.58 0.49
CA CYS A 43 -15.82 -26.17 1.87
C CYS A 43 -14.97 -24.89 1.93
N GLN A 44 -13.90 -24.81 1.14
CA GLN A 44 -13.03 -23.62 1.10
C GLN A 44 -13.78 -22.40 0.57
N SER A 45 -14.69 -22.57 -0.38
CA SER A 45 -15.49 -21.47 -0.91
C SER A 45 -16.43 -20.86 0.15
N HIS A 46 -16.94 -21.68 1.05
CA HIS A 46 -17.81 -21.26 2.15
C HIS A 46 -17.03 -20.63 3.31
N VAL A 47 -15.93 -21.28 3.72
CA VAL A 47 -15.09 -20.81 4.84
C VAL A 47 -14.24 -19.61 4.44
N GLY A 48 -13.78 -19.53 3.19
CA GLY A 48 -12.96 -18.44 2.65
C GLY A 48 -11.50 -18.43 3.13
N ASP A 49 -11.06 -19.48 3.83
CA ASP A 49 -9.71 -19.59 4.37
C ASP A 49 -9.24 -21.06 4.41
N SER A 50 -8.18 -21.37 3.66
CA SER A 50 -7.66 -22.74 3.54
C SER A 50 -7.15 -23.33 4.86
N ALA A 51 -6.57 -22.51 5.75
CA ALA A 51 -6.07 -22.97 7.04
C ALA A 51 -7.20 -23.37 7.99
N GLU A 52 -8.29 -22.62 7.95
CA GLU A 52 -9.51 -22.89 8.71
C GLU A 52 -10.25 -24.10 8.13
N THR A 53 -10.42 -24.14 6.80
CA THR A 53 -11.03 -25.28 6.11
C THR A 53 -10.36 -26.59 6.46
N LEU A 54 -9.03 -26.65 6.41
CA LEU A 54 -8.27 -27.83 6.79
C LEU A 54 -8.48 -28.21 8.25
N ALA A 55 -8.50 -27.24 9.17
CA ALA A 55 -8.72 -27.51 10.58
C ALA A 55 -10.13 -28.07 10.85
N LEU A 56 -11.15 -27.56 10.17
CA LEU A 56 -12.53 -28.02 10.31
C LEU A 56 -12.75 -29.43 9.72
N LEU A 57 -12.03 -29.79 8.67
CA LEU A 57 -12.12 -31.10 8.03
C LEU A 57 -11.31 -32.19 8.77
N TRP A 58 -10.29 -31.79 9.54
CA TRP A 58 -9.36 -32.72 10.17
C TRP A 58 -10.01 -33.82 11.02
N PRO A 59 -11.00 -33.56 11.87
CA PRO A 59 -11.63 -34.60 12.68
C PRO A 59 -12.20 -35.78 11.87
N GLN A 60 -12.66 -35.51 10.64
CA GLN A 60 -13.18 -36.52 9.72
C GLN A 60 -12.06 -37.22 8.93
N LEU A 61 -10.94 -36.54 8.71
CA LEU A 61 -9.85 -37.04 7.87
C LEU A 61 -8.80 -37.87 8.62
N LYS A 62 -8.62 -37.62 9.93
CA LYS A 62 -7.56 -38.25 10.74
C LYS A 62 -7.59 -39.78 10.70
N GLY A 63 -8.74 -40.40 10.57
CA GLY A 63 -8.90 -41.86 10.47
C GLY A 63 -8.50 -42.47 9.13
N ALA A 64 -8.47 -41.69 8.06
CA ALA A 64 -8.09 -42.13 6.72
C ALA A 64 -6.60 -41.96 6.40
N ILE A 65 -5.83 -41.32 7.30
CA ILE A 65 -4.43 -41.02 7.08
C ILE A 65 -3.57 -42.17 7.60
N PRO A 66 -2.71 -42.77 6.75
CA PRO A 66 -1.84 -43.85 7.19
C PRO A 66 -0.80 -43.34 8.20
N PRO A 67 -0.35 -44.19 9.15
CA PRO A 67 0.72 -43.86 10.09
C PRO A 67 1.99 -43.42 9.36
N GLN A 68 2.60 -42.34 9.83
CA GLN A 68 3.84 -41.81 9.25
C GLN A 68 5.07 -42.40 9.94
N SER A 69 6.14 -42.56 9.19
CA SER A 69 7.44 -42.92 9.75
C SER A 69 8.00 -41.76 10.59
N VAL A 70 8.35 -42.02 11.84
CA VAL A 70 8.78 -41.01 12.80
C VAL A 70 10.26 -41.23 13.13
N ASP A 71 11.11 -40.32 12.69
CA ASP A 71 12.54 -40.30 13.02
C ASP A 71 12.81 -39.72 14.45
N SER A 72 14.07 -39.67 14.85
CA SER A 72 14.45 -39.14 16.16
C SER A 72 14.15 -37.67 16.35
N THR A 73 14.24 -36.86 15.27
CA THR A 73 13.95 -35.42 15.30
C THR A 73 12.46 -35.17 15.47
N LEU A 74 11.64 -35.90 14.74
CA LEU A 74 10.20 -35.85 14.88
C LEU A 74 9.72 -36.29 16.26
N LYS A 75 10.33 -37.37 16.82
CA LYS A 75 10.04 -37.81 18.18
C LYS A 75 10.33 -36.74 19.23
N HIS A 76 11.44 -36.01 19.06
CA HIS A 76 11.78 -34.89 19.94
C HIS A 76 10.76 -33.76 19.84
N TRP A 77 10.33 -33.40 18.63
CA TRP A 77 9.32 -32.36 18.46
C TRP A 77 7.96 -32.74 19.06
N ILE A 78 7.53 -34.00 18.87
CA ILE A 78 6.29 -34.52 19.46
C ILE A 78 6.33 -34.42 20.98
N SER A 79 7.38 -34.93 21.63
CA SER A 79 7.52 -34.88 23.09
C SER A 79 7.55 -33.42 23.61
N THR A 80 8.14 -32.51 22.84
CA THR A 80 8.12 -31.07 23.19
C THR A 80 6.73 -30.46 23.04
N ILE A 81 5.98 -30.80 21.99
CA ILE A 81 4.62 -30.34 21.77
C ILE A 81 3.67 -30.75 22.91
N GLU A 82 3.83 -31.98 23.41
CA GLU A 82 3.06 -32.51 24.53
C GLU A 82 3.27 -31.71 25.83
N THR A 83 4.44 -31.09 26.01
CA THR A 83 4.71 -30.21 27.16
C THR A 83 4.12 -28.79 27.01
N HIS A 84 3.36 -28.54 25.98
CA HIS A 84 2.76 -27.22 25.70
C HIS A 84 3.76 -26.08 25.64
N PRO A 85 4.74 -26.14 24.71
CA PRO A 85 5.80 -25.16 24.64
C PRO A 85 5.28 -23.75 24.37
N PRO A 86 6.00 -22.70 24.82
CA PRO A 86 5.60 -21.32 24.61
C PRO A 86 5.68 -20.93 23.14
N LEU A 87 4.93 -19.88 22.75
CA LEU A 87 4.81 -19.43 21.35
C LEU A 87 6.15 -19.20 20.65
N HIS A 88 7.17 -18.71 21.36
CA HIS A 88 8.49 -18.47 20.77
C HIS A 88 9.16 -19.76 20.29
N TRP A 89 8.96 -20.90 20.96
CA TRP A 89 9.48 -22.19 20.51
C TRP A 89 8.90 -22.58 19.14
N TRP A 90 7.58 -22.40 18.96
CA TRP A 90 6.92 -22.65 17.68
C TRP A 90 7.50 -21.75 16.57
N MET A 91 7.72 -20.46 16.88
CA MET A 91 8.10 -19.46 15.91
C MET A 91 9.59 -19.46 15.56
N GLU A 92 10.44 -19.79 16.52
CA GLU A 92 11.90 -19.63 16.42
C GLU A 92 12.64 -20.95 16.23
N GLN A 93 12.03 -22.07 16.66
CA GLN A 93 12.64 -23.39 16.53
C GLN A 93 11.88 -24.28 15.55
N LEU A 94 10.60 -24.59 15.81
CA LEU A 94 9.87 -25.57 15.02
C LEU A 94 9.63 -25.10 13.56
N LEU A 95 9.07 -23.91 13.37
CA LEU A 95 8.74 -23.45 12.02
C LEU A 95 9.96 -23.26 11.10
N PRO A 96 11.10 -22.71 11.55
CA PRO A 96 12.31 -22.67 10.74
C PRO A 96 12.85 -24.06 10.41
N ALA A 97 12.84 -24.99 11.39
CA ALA A 97 13.29 -26.37 11.18
C ALA A 97 12.39 -27.11 10.17
N LEU A 98 11.05 -26.99 10.29
CA LEU A 98 10.11 -27.51 9.29
C LEU A 98 10.35 -26.93 7.89
N ALA A 99 10.67 -25.63 7.81
CA ALA A 99 10.94 -24.96 6.54
C ALA A 99 12.21 -25.45 5.85
N ALA A 100 13.18 -25.97 6.62
CA ALA A 100 14.44 -26.48 6.13
C ALA A 100 14.37 -27.94 5.63
N LEU A 101 13.30 -28.67 5.98
CA LEU A 101 13.11 -30.06 5.55
C LEU A 101 12.85 -30.16 4.04
N GLU A 102 13.31 -31.27 3.47
CA GLU A 102 12.94 -31.68 2.12
C GLU A 102 11.41 -31.88 2.00
N PRO A 103 10.82 -31.65 0.80
CA PRO A 103 9.37 -31.64 0.60
C PRO A 103 8.61 -32.87 1.13
N GLN A 104 9.19 -34.06 0.96
CA GLN A 104 8.55 -35.31 1.40
C GLN A 104 8.59 -35.44 2.91
N LEU A 105 9.74 -35.18 3.53
CA LEU A 105 9.90 -35.18 4.99
C LEU A 105 9.07 -34.09 5.65
N GLN A 106 8.94 -32.94 5.00
CA GLN A 106 8.10 -31.84 5.49
C GLN A 106 6.62 -32.25 5.60
N SER A 107 6.11 -32.97 4.58
CA SER A 107 4.71 -33.44 4.60
C SER A 107 4.47 -34.45 5.70
N ALA A 108 5.38 -35.44 5.87
CA ALA A 108 5.32 -36.44 6.94
C ALA A 108 5.38 -35.78 8.33
N ALA A 109 6.29 -34.81 8.51
CA ALA A 109 6.43 -34.07 9.77
C ALA A 109 5.17 -33.29 10.11
N LEU A 110 4.58 -32.60 9.14
CA LEU A 110 3.34 -31.84 9.33
C LEU A 110 2.17 -32.73 9.75
N LEU A 111 2.01 -33.88 9.10
CA LEU A 111 0.95 -34.83 9.44
C LEU A 111 1.13 -35.42 10.82
N THR A 112 2.38 -35.76 11.19
CA THR A 112 2.67 -36.27 12.51
C THR A 112 2.38 -35.23 13.59
N ILE A 113 2.78 -33.97 13.38
CA ILE A 113 2.44 -32.86 14.30
C ILE A 113 0.93 -32.68 14.39
N TRP A 114 0.23 -32.70 13.27
CA TRP A 114 -1.24 -32.59 13.23
C TRP A 114 -1.91 -33.71 14.03
N SER A 115 -1.46 -34.96 13.87
CA SER A 115 -1.99 -36.09 14.62
C SER A 115 -1.72 -36.00 16.13
N THR A 116 -0.71 -35.25 16.54
CA THR A 116 -0.35 -35.05 17.96
C THR A 116 -1.12 -33.87 18.59
N LEU A 117 -1.51 -32.87 17.77
CA LEU A 117 -2.18 -31.69 18.29
C LEU A 117 -3.66 -31.98 18.62
N PRO A 118 -4.20 -31.39 19.72
CA PRO A 118 -5.62 -31.35 19.98
C PRO A 118 -6.36 -30.62 18.84
N ASP A 119 -7.57 -31.09 18.49
CA ASP A 119 -8.33 -30.59 17.34
C ASP A 119 -8.53 -29.07 17.37
N GLU A 120 -8.74 -28.46 18.53
CA GLU A 120 -8.89 -27.01 18.71
C GLU A 120 -7.62 -26.19 18.40
N ARG A 121 -6.45 -26.82 18.32
CA ARG A 121 -5.19 -26.14 18.04
C ARG A 121 -4.79 -26.16 16.57
N HIS A 122 -5.41 -26.99 15.75
CA HIS A 122 -5.08 -27.10 14.32
C HIS A 122 -5.24 -25.79 13.56
N PHE A 123 -6.33 -25.05 13.81
CA PHE A 123 -6.53 -23.76 13.21
C PHE A 123 -5.39 -22.78 13.48
N LEU A 124 -5.00 -22.64 14.75
CA LEU A 124 -3.92 -21.76 15.16
C LEU A 124 -2.58 -22.19 14.55
N PHE A 125 -2.27 -23.48 14.57
CA PHE A 125 -1.06 -24.02 13.98
C PHE A 125 -1.01 -23.76 12.46
N ASN A 126 -2.10 -24.00 11.73
CA ASN A 126 -2.19 -23.71 10.31
C ASN A 126 -2.00 -22.22 10.01
N LYS A 127 -2.49 -21.35 10.89
CA LYS A 127 -2.25 -19.90 10.78
C LYS A 127 -0.79 -19.52 11.02
N LEU A 128 -0.12 -20.17 11.96
CA LEU A 128 1.32 -20.00 12.17
C LEU A 128 2.13 -20.40 10.93
N LEU A 129 1.75 -21.50 10.27
CA LEU A 129 2.37 -21.98 9.04
C LEU A 129 2.15 -21.04 7.84
N THR A 130 0.94 -20.53 7.66
CA THR A 130 0.55 -19.72 6.51
C THR A 130 0.85 -18.23 6.68
N GLY A 131 1.05 -17.76 7.91
CA GLY A 131 1.31 -16.36 8.25
C GLY A 131 0.10 -15.43 8.06
N GLY A 132 -1.08 -15.98 7.77
CA GLY A 132 -2.28 -15.20 7.45
C GLY A 132 -3.30 -15.16 8.58
N PHE A 133 -2.96 -14.58 9.74
CA PHE A 133 -3.84 -14.61 10.93
C PHE A 133 -5.20 -13.94 10.74
N ARG A 134 -5.30 -12.93 9.86
CA ARG A 134 -6.56 -12.20 9.55
C ARG A 134 -7.41 -11.87 10.78
N ILE A 135 -6.76 -11.62 11.92
CA ILE A 135 -7.45 -11.30 13.18
C ILE A 135 -8.11 -9.91 13.18
N GLY A 136 -8.05 -9.19 12.05
CA GLY A 136 -8.63 -7.84 11.92
C GLY A 136 -7.94 -6.79 12.79
N VAL A 137 -6.82 -7.13 13.41
CA VAL A 137 -6.03 -6.21 14.24
C VAL A 137 -5.06 -5.46 13.33
N ALA A 138 -5.42 -4.23 12.98
CA ALA A 138 -4.51 -3.33 12.29
C ALA A 138 -3.39 -2.87 13.23
N ARG A 139 -2.20 -2.56 12.68
CA ARG A 139 -1.05 -2.04 13.45
C ARG A 139 -1.45 -0.91 14.42
N GLY A 140 -2.31 0.01 13.99
CA GLY A 140 -2.80 1.09 14.85
C GLY A 140 -3.54 0.62 16.10
N LEU A 141 -4.27 -0.51 16.06
CA LEU A 141 -4.91 -1.09 17.24
C LEU A 141 -3.89 -1.68 18.22
N VAL A 142 -2.82 -2.29 17.68
CA VAL A 142 -1.71 -2.81 18.52
C VAL A 142 -0.98 -1.66 19.20
N VAL A 143 -0.68 -0.58 18.48
CA VAL A 143 -0.10 0.65 19.03
C VAL A 143 -0.95 1.20 20.18
N LYS A 144 -2.27 1.35 19.96
CA LYS A 144 -3.21 1.81 20.97
C LYS A 144 -3.27 0.90 22.20
N ALA A 145 -3.26 -0.42 21.97
CA ALA A 145 -3.29 -1.39 23.06
C ALA A 145 -2.04 -1.32 23.93
N ILE A 146 -0.85 -1.20 23.31
CA ILE A 146 0.43 -1.04 24.02
C ILE A 146 0.44 0.31 24.77
N ALA A 147 0.09 1.39 24.08
CA ALA A 147 0.03 2.73 24.67
C ALA A 147 -0.86 2.75 25.91
N LYS A 148 -2.07 2.20 25.80
CA LYS A 148 -3.02 2.10 26.92
C LYS A 148 -2.52 1.18 28.03
N GLY A 149 -1.96 0.01 27.68
CA GLY A 149 -1.52 -1.00 28.66
C GLY A 149 -0.31 -0.56 29.49
N PHE A 150 0.52 0.32 28.95
CA PHE A 150 1.74 0.82 29.59
C PHE A 150 1.72 2.33 29.89
N SER A 151 0.56 2.99 29.74
CA SER A 151 0.37 4.43 29.98
C SER A 151 1.36 5.29 29.19
N LEU A 152 1.54 4.97 27.90
CA LEU A 152 2.43 5.68 26.99
C LEU A 152 1.64 6.43 25.91
N GLU A 153 2.24 7.46 25.33
CA GLU A 153 1.70 8.12 24.14
C GLU A 153 1.77 7.20 22.91
N GLU A 154 0.70 7.17 22.08
CA GLU A 154 0.63 6.36 20.86
C GLU A 154 1.79 6.68 19.89
N ALA A 155 2.15 7.97 19.79
CA ALA A 155 3.25 8.41 18.93
C ALA A 155 4.60 7.83 19.36
N LEU A 156 4.87 7.77 20.68
CA LEU A 156 6.08 7.19 21.22
C LEU A 156 6.16 5.68 20.97
N VAL A 157 5.05 4.96 21.16
CA VAL A 157 4.99 3.52 20.88
C VAL A 157 5.21 3.26 19.40
N LEU A 158 4.61 4.05 18.53
CA LEU A 158 4.77 3.93 17.08
C LEU A 158 6.21 4.18 16.65
N GLU A 159 6.85 5.20 17.19
CA GLU A 159 8.26 5.52 16.96
C GLU A 159 9.18 4.37 17.36
N ARG A 160 9.03 3.84 18.59
CA ARG A 160 9.82 2.70 19.07
C ARG A 160 9.62 1.41 18.26
N LEU A 161 8.44 1.24 17.66
CA LEU A 161 8.14 0.12 16.76
C LEU A 161 8.81 0.23 15.40
N MET A 162 9.27 1.43 15.01
CA MET A 162 9.97 1.66 13.74
C MET A 162 11.46 1.28 13.84
N GLU A 163 12.03 1.25 15.02
CA GLU A 163 13.44 0.87 15.18
C GLU A 163 13.71 -0.55 14.68
N PRO A 164 14.70 -0.75 13.78
CA PRO A 164 15.05 -2.04 13.23
C PRO A 164 15.80 -2.87 14.28
N GLN A 165 15.09 -3.49 15.19
CA GLN A 165 15.66 -4.35 16.21
C GLN A 165 15.08 -5.78 16.14
N GLU A 166 15.93 -6.77 16.41
CA GLU A 166 15.46 -8.14 16.55
C GLU A 166 14.53 -8.27 17.77
N PRO A 167 13.39 -8.97 17.62
CA PRO A 167 12.45 -9.19 18.71
C PRO A 167 13.11 -9.93 19.88
N SER A 168 13.27 -9.27 21.00
CA SER A 168 13.86 -9.79 22.22
C SER A 168 13.12 -9.28 23.46
N GLN A 169 13.41 -9.82 24.62
CA GLN A 169 12.87 -9.29 25.86
C GLN A 169 13.33 -7.85 26.09
N ARG A 170 14.62 -7.57 25.89
CA ARG A 170 15.20 -6.21 26.00
C ARG A 170 14.51 -5.22 25.05
N TRP A 171 14.21 -5.65 23.82
CA TRP A 171 13.46 -4.82 22.89
C TRP A 171 12.04 -4.51 23.42
N PHE A 172 11.36 -5.51 23.98
CA PHE A 172 10.01 -5.31 24.55
C PHE A 172 10.03 -4.40 25.78
N GLU A 173 11.02 -4.54 26.64
CA GLU A 173 11.26 -3.65 27.77
C GLU A 173 11.50 -2.20 27.30
N GLY A 174 12.35 -2.01 26.29
CA GLY A 174 12.55 -0.70 25.66
C GLY A 174 11.29 -0.13 25.02
N LEU A 175 10.47 -0.98 24.35
CA LEU A 175 9.19 -0.57 23.77
C LEU A 175 8.22 -0.04 24.82
N THR A 176 8.20 -0.62 26.00
CA THR A 176 7.22 -0.36 27.07
C THR A 176 7.77 0.48 28.21
N ALA A 177 9.05 0.88 28.17
CA ALA A 177 9.67 1.74 29.17
C ALA A 177 8.98 3.11 29.28
N ALA A 178 9.01 3.71 30.46
CA ALA A 178 8.57 5.09 30.63
C ALA A 178 9.38 6.05 29.73
N PRO A 179 8.81 7.17 29.27
CA PRO A 179 9.56 8.15 28.49
C PRO A 179 10.70 8.71 29.34
N GLU A 180 11.94 8.62 28.81
CA GLU A 180 13.07 9.30 29.43
C GLU A 180 12.96 10.81 29.18
N ALA A 181 13.28 11.61 30.19
CA ALA A 181 13.14 13.07 30.14
C ALA A 181 14.06 13.74 29.10
N GLU A 182 15.14 13.07 28.69
CA GLU A 182 16.09 13.56 27.69
C GLU A 182 16.48 12.43 26.71
N ARG A 183 15.89 12.46 25.51
CA ARG A 183 16.43 11.67 24.39
C ARG A 183 17.45 12.51 23.63
N VAL A 184 18.70 12.31 23.97
CA VAL A 184 19.85 12.99 23.35
C VAL A 184 20.28 12.36 22.01
N ASN A 185 19.78 11.19 21.64
CA ASN A 185 20.21 10.57 20.37
C ASN A 185 19.12 9.66 19.79
N ARG A 186 18.35 10.19 18.84
CA ARG A 186 17.44 9.38 18.04
C ARG A 186 18.21 8.64 16.97
N GLY A 187 17.92 7.35 16.84
CA GLY A 187 18.46 6.53 15.76
C GLY A 187 18.06 7.03 14.36
N PRO A 188 18.55 6.39 13.30
CA PRO A 188 18.27 6.75 11.91
C PRO A 188 16.87 6.29 11.46
N VAL A 189 15.84 6.55 12.26
CA VAL A 189 14.45 6.10 12.04
C VAL A 189 13.53 7.27 11.77
N PRO A 190 12.52 7.10 10.90
CA PRO A 190 11.62 8.19 10.55
C PRO A 190 10.65 8.48 11.71
N TYR A 191 10.16 9.71 11.73
CA TYR A 191 9.00 10.07 12.52
C TYR A 191 7.72 9.47 11.94
N PRO A 192 6.70 9.18 12.76
CA PRO A 192 5.39 8.80 12.24
C PRO A 192 4.83 9.84 11.29
N PHE A 193 4.42 9.41 10.08
CA PHE A 193 3.95 10.33 9.06
C PHE A 193 2.59 10.94 9.38
N PHE A 194 2.48 12.24 9.19
CA PHE A 194 1.19 12.95 9.24
C PHE A 194 0.45 12.80 7.91
N LEU A 195 -0.82 12.40 7.92
CA LEU A 195 -1.59 12.05 6.73
C LEU A 195 -2.77 13.01 6.52
N ALA A 196 -2.83 13.58 5.32
CA ALA A 196 -3.95 14.43 4.91
C ALA A 196 -5.26 13.66 4.71
N SER A 197 -6.38 14.28 5.06
CA SER A 197 -7.73 13.83 4.74
C SER A 197 -8.16 14.36 3.35
N PRO A 198 -9.07 13.67 2.63
CA PRO A 198 -9.68 14.24 1.43
C PRO A 198 -10.46 15.52 1.80
N LEU A 199 -10.31 16.57 0.98
CA LEU A 199 -11.11 17.77 1.11
C LEU A 199 -12.56 17.44 0.73
N GLN A 200 -13.51 17.92 1.54
CA GLN A 200 -14.95 17.82 1.28
C GLN A 200 -15.51 19.25 1.16
N SER A 201 -16.54 19.44 0.37
CA SER A 201 -17.13 20.75 0.06
C SER A 201 -17.48 21.60 1.30
N ASP A 202 -17.84 20.95 2.41
CA ASP A 202 -18.24 21.65 3.63
C ASP A 202 -17.07 21.94 4.59
N THR A 203 -15.89 21.40 4.30
CA THR A 203 -14.75 21.40 5.22
C THR A 203 -14.20 22.80 5.50
N LEU A 204 -14.28 23.69 4.52
CA LEU A 204 -13.65 25.01 4.56
C LEU A 204 -14.61 26.15 4.93
N ARG A 205 -15.92 25.87 5.08
CA ARG A 205 -16.95 26.89 5.28
C ARG A 205 -16.70 27.84 6.46
N ASP A 206 -16.17 27.28 7.55
CA ASP A 206 -15.93 28.02 8.79
C ASP A 206 -14.47 28.44 8.98
N THR A 207 -13.67 28.42 7.90
CA THR A 207 -12.23 28.74 7.95
C THR A 207 -11.90 29.88 6.99
N GLN A 208 -10.84 30.64 7.30
CA GLN A 208 -10.36 31.72 6.42
C GLN A 208 -9.26 31.18 5.51
N ALA A 209 -9.32 31.49 4.23
CA ALA A 209 -8.36 31.01 3.24
C ALA A 209 -6.90 31.39 3.57
N LYS A 210 -6.70 32.59 4.13
CA LYS A 210 -5.38 33.10 4.55
C LYS A 210 -4.69 32.28 5.65
N ASP A 211 -5.44 31.46 6.40
CA ASP A 211 -4.90 30.64 7.50
C ASP A 211 -4.33 29.31 6.98
N TRP A 212 -4.39 29.11 5.66
CA TRP A 212 -4.00 27.87 5.02
C TRP A 212 -2.88 28.08 4.04
N TRP A 213 -1.83 27.26 4.17
CA TRP A 213 -0.76 27.08 3.19
C TRP A 213 -1.23 26.11 2.13
N VAL A 214 -1.19 26.52 0.86
CA VAL A 214 -1.60 25.70 -0.29
C VAL A 214 -0.39 25.44 -1.14
N GLU A 215 -0.09 24.18 -1.38
CA GLU A 215 1.07 23.74 -2.18
C GLU A 215 0.68 22.62 -3.12
N HIS A 216 1.54 22.33 -4.09
CA HIS A 216 1.31 21.24 -5.04
C HIS A 216 1.32 19.88 -4.35
N LYS A 217 0.34 19.05 -4.69
CA LYS A 217 0.36 17.64 -4.35
C LYS A 217 1.06 16.85 -5.44
N TRP A 218 2.34 16.63 -5.25
CA TRP A 218 3.16 15.88 -6.19
C TRP A 218 2.80 14.40 -6.24
N ASP A 219 3.00 13.77 -7.42
CA ASP A 219 2.88 12.32 -7.62
C ASP A 219 4.26 11.65 -7.58
N GLY A 220 4.66 11.21 -6.43
CA GLY A 220 5.97 10.62 -6.18
C GLY A 220 5.95 9.55 -5.09
N ILE A 221 7.07 9.42 -4.40
CA ILE A 221 7.22 8.57 -3.22
C ILE A 221 7.47 9.47 -2.03
N ARG A 222 6.49 9.59 -1.15
CA ARG A 222 6.68 10.30 0.11
C ARG A 222 7.73 9.60 0.96
N GLY A 223 8.69 10.37 1.45
CA GLY A 223 9.74 9.89 2.31
C GLY A 223 10.23 10.92 3.32
N GLN A 224 10.92 10.43 4.34
CA GLN A 224 11.69 11.27 5.24
C GLN A 224 13.18 11.09 4.96
N LEU A 225 13.84 12.19 4.68
CA LEU A 225 15.28 12.28 4.49
C LEU A 225 15.92 12.66 5.82
N ILE A 226 16.73 11.77 6.36
CA ILE A 226 17.31 11.87 7.70
C ILE A 226 18.82 11.95 7.60
N LYS A 227 19.42 12.99 8.15
CA LYS A 227 20.85 13.10 8.31
C LYS A 227 21.23 12.96 9.78
N ARG A 228 22.14 12.03 10.06
CA ARG A 228 22.74 11.79 11.38
C ARG A 228 24.26 11.73 11.23
N GLU A 229 24.99 11.85 12.32
CA GLU A 229 26.44 11.60 12.34
C GLU A 229 26.80 10.22 11.74
N SER A 230 25.97 9.19 12.01
CA SER A 230 26.12 7.83 11.49
C SER A 230 25.85 7.68 9.99
N GLY A 231 25.32 8.70 9.31
CA GLY A 231 25.04 8.67 7.89
C GLY A 231 23.74 9.34 7.45
N THR A 232 23.34 9.06 6.22
CA THR A 232 22.12 9.59 5.60
C THR A 232 21.16 8.45 5.28
N TYR A 233 19.89 8.67 5.55
CA TYR A 233 18.84 7.65 5.44
C TYR A 233 17.60 8.24 4.77
N LEU A 234 17.08 7.54 3.78
CA LEU A 234 15.81 7.88 3.13
C LEU A 234 14.79 6.78 3.40
N TRP A 235 13.78 7.10 4.17
CA TRP A 235 12.70 6.19 4.51
C TRP A 235 11.43 6.52 3.75
N SER A 236 10.82 5.53 3.10
CA SER A 236 9.51 5.69 2.49
C SER A 236 8.39 5.75 3.53
N ARG A 237 7.23 6.25 3.14
CA ARG A 237 6.00 6.20 3.96
C ARG A 237 5.60 4.77 4.36
N GLY A 238 6.01 3.78 3.59
CA GLY A 238 5.82 2.36 3.90
C GLY A 238 6.80 1.81 4.93
N GLU A 239 7.64 2.67 5.54
CA GLU A 239 8.67 2.30 6.51
C GLU A 239 9.72 1.34 5.95
N GLU A 240 10.03 1.52 4.67
CA GLU A 240 11.13 0.83 3.99
C GLU A 240 12.29 1.80 3.77
N LEU A 241 13.52 1.37 4.09
CA LEU A 241 14.74 2.10 3.75
C LEU A 241 15.00 1.96 2.24
N ILE A 242 15.05 3.08 1.54
CA ILE A 242 15.13 3.13 0.07
C ILE A 242 16.41 3.81 -0.45
N ASN A 243 17.49 3.80 0.34
CA ASN A 243 18.77 4.37 -0.03
C ASN A 243 19.34 3.83 -1.34
N GLU A 244 19.26 2.49 -1.54
CA GLU A 244 19.83 1.81 -2.71
C GLU A 244 19.15 2.21 -4.02
N GLN A 245 17.88 2.62 -3.97
CA GLN A 245 17.13 3.07 -5.13
C GLN A 245 17.43 4.53 -5.50
N PHE A 246 17.92 5.33 -4.54
CA PHE A 246 18.10 6.77 -4.67
C PHE A 246 19.46 7.25 -4.14
N PRO A 247 20.59 6.66 -4.57
CA PRO A 247 21.92 6.97 -4.02
C PRO A 247 22.32 8.43 -4.21
N GLU A 248 21.88 9.10 -5.30
CA GLU A 248 22.14 10.50 -5.52
C GLU A 248 21.49 11.43 -4.48
N LEU A 249 20.35 11.06 -3.90
CA LEU A 249 19.74 11.81 -2.79
C LEU A 249 20.53 11.62 -1.50
N ILE A 250 21.08 10.43 -1.28
CA ILE A 250 21.94 10.13 -0.14
C ILE A 250 23.25 10.93 -0.24
N GLU A 251 23.85 10.96 -1.43
CA GLU A 251 25.05 11.76 -1.73
C GLU A 251 24.80 13.27 -1.50
N MET A 252 23.67 13.78 -2.01
CA MET A 252 23.27 15.18 -1.84
C MET A 252 23.02 15.53 -0.37
N ALA A 253 22.28 14.70 0.34
CA ALA A 253 21.89 14.95 1.73
C ALA A 253 23.04 14.76 2.73
N ALA A 254 24.18 14.20 2.30
CA ALA A 254 25.39 14.17 3.11
C ALA A 254 25.91 15.58 3.49
N SER A 255 25.56 16.61 2.70
CA SER A 255 25.89 18.02 2.97
C SER A 255 24.92 18.73 3.91
N LEU A 256 23.80 18.10 4.30
CA LEU A 256 22.91 18.63 5.33
C LEU A 256 23.61 18.60 6.70
N PRO A 257 23.29 19.56 7.59
CA PRO A 257 23.72 19.47 8.98
C PRO A 257 23.25 18.17 9.64
N ASP A 258 24.05 17.62 10.54
CA ASP A 258 23.65 16.48 11.34
C ASP A 258 22.37 16.79 12.13
N ASP A 259 21.63 15.74 12.47
CA ASP A 259 20.36 15.81 13.17
C ASP A 259 19.31 16.68 12.44
N THR A 260 19.23 16.48 11.13
CA THR A 260 18.20 17.05 10.25
C THR A 260 17.24 15.98 9.78
N VAL A 261 15.92 16.25 9.84
CA VAL A 261 14.85 15.40 9.29
C VAL A 261 13.91 16.24 8.44
N LEU A 262 13.87 15.94 7.15
CA LEU A 262 12.97 16.55 6.17
C LEU A 262 11.88 15.57 5.79
N ASP A 263 10.62 16.01 5.71
CA ASP A 263 9.52 15.29 5.07
C ASP A 263 9.33 15.84 3.66
N GLY A 264 9.23 14.97 2.67
CA GLY A 264 9.19 15.39 1.28
C GLY A 264 8.70 14.31 0.32
N GLU A 265 8.73 14.64 -0.95
CA GLU A 265 8.35 13.75 -2.04
C GLU A 265 9.57 13.48 -2.93
N VAL A 266 9.88 12.21 -3.19
CA VAL A 266 10.86 11.78 -4.18
C VAL A 266 10.19 11.74 -5.54
N ILE A 267 10.70 12.50 -6.49
CA ILE A 267 10.09 12.67 -7.82
C ILE A 267 11.17 12.53 -8.90
N CYS A 268 10.79 12.00 -10.06
CA CYS A 268 11.64 12.06 -11.25
C CYS A 268 11.54 13.45 -11.86
N TRP A 269 12.62 14.27 -11.71
CA TRP A 269 12.63 15.65 -12.17
C TRP A 269 14.02 16.06 -12.65
N ARG A 270 14.11 16.53 -13.88
CA ARG A 270 15.37 17.07 -14.41
C ARG A 270 15.62 18.47 -13.86
N VAL A 271 16.89 18.79 -13.65
CA VAL A 271 17.32 20.11 -13.14
C VAL A 271 16.90 21.26 -14.07
N ASP A 272 16.98 21.00 -15.37
CA ASP A 272 16.72 21.94 -16.46
C ASP A 272 15.26 21.91 -16.95
N ALA A 273 14.37 21.22 -16.26
CA ALA A 273 12.96 21.11 -16.61
C ALA A 273 12.07 21.84 -15.61
N ASP A 274 10.99 22.48 -16.11
CA ASP A 274 10.03 23.18 -15.24
C ASP A 274 9.01 22.23 -14.61
N ARG A 275 8.96 20.97 -15.08
CA ARG A 275 7.98 19.98 -14.63
C ARG A 275 8.63 18.66 -14.28
N PRO A 276 8.03 17.92 -13.32
CA PRO A 276 8.41 16.55 -13.06
C PRO A 276 8.05 15.64 -14.24
N ARG A 277 8.73 14.51 -14.33
CA ARG A 277 8.37 13.43 -15.24
C ARG A 277 7.25 12.57 -14.63
N PRO A 278 6.50 11.81 -15.45
CA PRO A 278 5.43 10.94 -14.97
C PRO A 278 5.94 9.94 -13.92
N PHE A 279 5.10 9.59 -12.97
CA PHE A 279 5.40 8.61 -11.93
C PHE A 279 5.84 7.24 -12.47
N SER A 280 5.40 6.87 -13.69
CA SER A 280 5.84 5.65 -14.39
C SER A 280 7.36 5.57 -14.57
N ASP A 281 8.03 6.71 -14.76
CA ASP A 281 9.49 6.76 -14.86
C ASP A 281 10.14 6.46 -13.50
N LEU A 282 9.59 7.01 -12.43
CA LEU A 282 10.05 6.74 -11.07
C LEU A 282 9.87 5.26 -10.69
N GLN A 283 8.77 4.64 -11.13
CA GLN A 283 8.50 3.21 -10.89
C GLN A 283 9.62 2.29 -11.42
N ARG A 284 10.35 2.71 -12.46
CA ARG A 284 11.47 1.94 -13.02
C ARG A 284 12.61 1.72 -12.02
N ARG A 285 12.70 2.55 -10.97
CA ARG A 285 13.69 2.44 -9.90
C ARG A 285 13.24 1.57 -8.73
N LEU A 286 11.92 1.44 -8.53
CA LEU A 286 11.36 0.71 -7.39
C LEU A 286 11.70 -0.78 -7.43
N GLY A 287 11.97 -1.34 -6.25
CA GLY A 287 12.27 -2.77 -6.09
C GLY A 287 13.65 -3.20 -6.62
N ARG A 288 14.49 -2.26 -7.11
CA ARG A 288 15.85 -2.57 -7.53
C ARG A 288 16.80 -2.54 -6.33
N LYS A 289 17.72 -3.51 -6.28
CA LYS A 289 18.80 -3.54 -5.28
C LYS A 289 19.96 -2.59 -5.62
N SER A 290 20.09 -2.20 -6.89
CA SER A 290 21.05 -1.20 -7.35
C SER A 290 20.53 -0.49 -8.58
N VAL A 291 20.92 0.75 -8.78
CA VAL A 291 20.52 1.59 -9.91
C VAL A 291 21.72 1.92 -10.77
N SER A 292 21.69 1.49 -12.04
CA SER A 292 22.78 1.74 -12.98
C SER A 292 22.91 3.24 -13.32
N ARG A 293 24.11 3.66 -13.74
CA ARG A 293 24.37 5.05 -14.19
C ARG A 293 23.39 5.47 -15.29
N LYS A 294 23.18 4.61 -16.29
CA LYS A 294 22.22 4.86 -17.37
C LYS A 294 20.80 5.16 -16.84
N LEU A 295 20.33 4.39 -15.86
CA LEU A 295 18.99 4.61 -15.29
C LEU A 295 18.92 5.88 -14.45
N ARG A 296 20.02 6.31 -13.79
CA ARG A 296 20.07 7.61 -13.09
C ARG A 296 19.97 8.78 -14.08
N GLU A 297 20.61 8.68 -15.24
CA GLU A 297 20.57 9.68 -16.32
C GLU A 297 19.18 9.72 -17.00
N GLU A 298 18.56 8.56 -17.24
CA GLU A 298 17.22 8.44 -17.83
C GLU A 298 16.11 8.88 -16.87
N CYS A 299 16.26 8.69 -15.58
CA CYS A 299 15.28 9.03 -14.54
C CYS A 299 15.99 9.80 -13.40
N PRO A 300 16.39 11.06 -13.63
CA PRO A 300 17.00 11.90 -12.61
C PRO A 300 16.01 12.20 -11.50
N ILE A 301 16.48 12.17 -10.26
CA ILE A 301 15.65 12.26 -9.05
C ILE A 301 15.88 13.56 -8.32
N CYS A 302 14.77 14.14 -7.86
CA CYS A 302 14.73 15.29 -6.96
C CYS A 302 13.96 14.93 -5.70
N PHE A 303 14.38 15.44 -4.55
CA PHE A 303 13.63 15.45 -3.30
C PHE A 303 13.00 16.82 -3.12
N VAL A 304 11.68 16.88 -3.10
CA VAL A 304 10.91 18.12 -2.86
C VAL A 304 10.49 18.12 -1.40
N ALA A 305 11.22 18.90 -0.59
CA ALA A 305 10.94 19.06 0.84
C ALA A 305 9.74 19.97 1.05
N TYR A 306 8.81 19.58 1.91
CA TYR A 306 7.64 20.37 2.26
C TYR A 306 7.38 20.46 3.76
N ASP A 307 8.25 19.90 4.59
CA ASP A 307 8.24 20.09 6.04
C ASP A 307 9.61 19.79 6.66
N LEU A 308 9.94 20.48 7.75
CA LEU A 308 11.13 20.28 8.56
C LEU A 308 10.72 19.77 9.94
N LEU A 309 11.07 18.52 10.23
CA LEU A 309 10.66 17.85 11.46
C LEU A 309 11.69 17.95 12.57
N GLU A 310 12.96 18.04 12.21
CA GLU A 310 14.08 18.17 13.15
C GLU A 310 15.22 18.96 12.49
N SER A 311 15.87 19.82 13.25
CA SER A 311 17.10 20.48 12.84
C SER A 311 17.99 20.75 14.06
N GLN A 312 19.29 20.50 13.90
CA GLN A 312 20.28 20.65 14.96
C GLN A 312 19.89 19.93 16.26
N GLY A 313 19.33 18.73 16.14
CA GLY A 313 18.87 17.91 17.26
C GLY A 313 17.58 18.38 17.94
N GLN A 314 16.97 19.47 17.48
CA GLN A 314 15.70 19.98 18.03
C GLN A 314 14.50 19.44 17.26
N ASP A 315 13.59 18.75 17.97
CA ASP A 315 12.29 18.32 17.43
C ASP A 315 11.39 19.54 17.20
N ARG A 316 11.03 19.79 15.93
CA ARG A 316 10.20 20.92 15.51
C ARG A 316 8.75 20.55 15.29
N ARG A 317 8.36 19.31 15.48
CA ARG A 317 7.00 18.83 15.18
C ARG A 317 5.91 19.52 16.01
N SER A 318 6.22 19.94 17.23
CA SER A 318 5.30 20.70 18.08
C SER A 318 5.14 22.17 17.69
N ARG A 319 6.03 22.69 16.84
CA ARG A 319 5.97 24.06 16.31
C ARG A 319 4.87 24.17 15.26
N THR A 320 4.43 25.41 14.99
CA THR A 320 3.48 25.68 13.90
C THR A 320 4.09 25.34 12.55
N LEU A 321 3.26 25.07 11.54
CA LEU A 321 3.74 24.87 10.17
C LEU A 321 4.51 26.08 9.66
N GLU A 322 4.03 27.30 9.96
CA GLU A 322 4.69 28.56 9.59
C GLU A 322 6.14 28.62 10.10
N GLU A 323 6.35 28.34 11.40
CA GLU A 323 7.69 28.29 11.98
C GLU A 323 8.58 27.22 11.34
N ARG A 324 8.01 26.05 11.00
CA ARG A 324 8.74 24.97 10.35
C ARG A 324 9.12 25.30 8.91
N LEU A 325 8.24 25.99 8.16
CA LEU A 325 8.53 26.43 6.79
C LEU A 325 9.62 27.49 6.75
N ILE A 326 9.59 28.47 7.66
CA ILE A 326 10.63 29.49 7.80
C ILE A 326 11.98 28.82 8.10
N ALA A 327 12.02 27.94 9.10
CA ALA A 327 13.25 27.23 9.46
C ALA A 327 13.76 26.31 8.35
N MET A 328 12.86 25.72 7.54
CA MET A 328 13.23 24.92 6.37
C MET A 328 13.85 25.78 5.27
N ASP A 329 13.29 26.95 5.00
CA ASP A 329 13.83 27.89 4.02
C ASP A 329 15.22 28.39 4.46
N GLU A 330 15.39 28.80 5.69
CA GLU A 330 16.69 29.22 6.27
C GLU A 330 17.73 28.11 6.14
N LEU A 331 17.36 26.85 6.38
CA LEU A 331 18.25 25.70 6.29
C LEU A 331 18.64 25.38 4.84
N LEU A 332 17.69 25.40 3.90
CA LEU A 332 17.86 24.84 2.56
C LEU A 332 18.23 25.91 1.51
N SER A 333 17.87 27.19 1.69
CA SER A 333 18.17 28.26 0.73
C SER A 333 19.67 28.43 0.41
N PRO A 334 20.59 28.31 1.36
CA PRO A 334 22.03 28.33 1.04
C PRO A 334 22.47 27.16 0.16
N MET A 335 21.86 25.98 0.34
CA MET A 335 22.18 24.77 -0.43
C MET A 335 21.63 24.84 -1.86
N ASN A 336 20.47 25.43 -2.05
CA ASN A 336 19.84 25.61 -3.36
C ASN A 336 20.63 26.57 -4.27
N LYS A 337 21.48 27.44 -3.70
CA LYS A 337 22.40 28.29 -4.45
C LYS A 337 23.67 27.54 -4.87
N ALA A 338 23.95 26.38 -4.32
CA ALA A 338 25.11 25.55 -4.65
C ALA A 338 24.78 24.55 -5.80
N ARG A 339 25.84 23.82 -6.26
CA ARG A 339 25.75 22.86 -7.39
C ARG A 339 24.71 21.73 -7.26
N SER A 340 24.16 21.49 -6.08
CA SER A 340 23.12 20.48 -5.80
C SER A 340 21.70 21.00 -5.97
N ALA A 341 21.51 22.22 -6.46
CA ALA A 341 20.23 22.94 -6.59
C ALA A 341 19.12 22.17 -7.36
N GLY A 342 19.45 21.11 -8.08
CA GLY A 342 18.46 20.33 -8.83
C GLY A 342 17.95 19.08 -8.16
N GLN A 343 18.66 18.56 -7.16
CA GLN A 343 18.28 17.30 -6.48
C GLN A 343 17.50 17.53 -5.19
N LEU A 344 17.55 18.74 -4.64
CA LEU A 344 16.78 19.17 -3.47
C LEU A 344 16.03 20.44 -3.82
N ARG A 345 14.71 20.43 -3.65
CA ARG A 345 13.84 21.59 -3.85
C ARG A 345 12.97 21.80 -2.63
N ILE A 346 12.59 23.03 -2.36
CA ILE A 346 11.54 23.36 -1.40
C ILE A 346 10.21 23.37 -2.16
N SER A 347 9.18 22.74 -1.59
CA SER A 347 7.85 22.80 -2.14
C SER A 347 7.34 24.23 -2.13
N ALA A 348 7.11 24.79 -3.31
CA ALA A 348 6.50 26.10 -3.42
C ALA A 348 5.03 26.05 -3.01
N GLY A 349 4.60 27.07 -2.27
CA GLY A 349 3.21 27.21 -1.86
C GLY A 349 2.87 28.68 -1.64
N GLU A 350 1.59 28.93 -1.40
CA GLU A 350 1.04 30.26 -1.18
C GLU A 350 -0.14 30.21 -0.24
N THR A 351 -0.50 31.34 0.38
CA THR A 351 -1.77 31.53 1.07
C THR A 351 -2.76 32.13 0.11
N LEU A 352 -4.04 31.69 0.17
CA LEU A 352 -5.09 32.22 -0.68
C LEU A 352 -5.74 33.46 -0.07
N SER A 353 -6.14 34.42 -0.91
CA SER A 353 -6.95 35.56 -0.49
C SER A 353 -8.41 35.14 -0.26
N ALA A 354 -8.92 34.22 -1.06
CA ALA A 354 -10.28 33.71 -0.99
C ALA A 354 -10.35 32.24 -1.44
N TRP A 355 -11.38 31.53 -0.98
CA TRP A 355 -11.56 30.10 -1.34
C TRP A 355 -11.98 29.89 -2.79
N GLU A 356 -12.54 30.93 -3.43
CA GLU A 356 -12.93 30.93 -4.85
C GLU A 356 -11.75 30.72 -5.79
N ASP A 357 -10.53 31.07 -5.36
CA ASP A 357 -9.31 30.89 -6.14
C ASP A 357 -8.78 29.45 -6.13
N LEU A 358 -9.30 28.61 -5.23
CA LEU A 358 -8.77 27.26 -4.97
C LEU A 358 -8.83 26.35 -6.20
N ASP A 359 -9.94 26.37 -6.97
CA ASP A 359 -10.09 25.54 -8.17
C ASP A 359 -9.18 26.00 -9.30
N THR A 360 -8.98 27.31 -9.44
CA THR A 360 -8.03 27.87 -10.42
C THR A 360 -6.61 27.45 -10.09
N LEU A 361 -6.23 27.50 -8.81
CA LEU A 361 -4.92 27.05 -8.35
C LEU A 361 -4.75 25.55 -8.53
N ARG A 362 -5.80 24.75 -8.27
CA ARG A 362 -5.80 23.31 -8.52
C ARG A 362 -5.55 22.99 -9.99
N GLN A 363 -6.22 23.70 -10.89
CA GLN A 363 -6.04 23.51 -12.33
C GLN A 363 -4.61 23.88 -12.76
N ARG A 364 -4.06 24.96 -12.22
CA ARG A 364 -2.65 25.34 -12.45
C ARG A 364 -1.70 24.23 -11.97
N ALA A 365 -1.88 23.71 -10.76
CA ALA A 365 -1.05 22.63 -10.23
C ALA A 365 -1.11 21.36 -11.10
N VAL A 366 -2.31 20.98 -11.57
CA VAL A 366 -2.49 19.84 -12.48
C VAL A 366 -1.76 20.09 -13.81
N ASN A 367 -1.85 21.31 -14.36
CA ASN A 367 -1.13 21.68 -15.58
C ASN A 367 0.40 21.68 -15.39
N GLU A 368 0.89 21.86 -14.19
CA GLU A 368 2.30 21.79 -13.82
C GLU A 368 2.76 20.36 -13.44
N GLY A 369 1.90 19.36 -13.61
CA GLY A 369 2.22 17.94 -13.42
C GLY A 369 1.98 17.40 -12.02
N ALA A 370 1.29 18.14 -11.14
CA ALA A 370 0.88 17.66 -9.83
C ALA A 370 -0.46 16.88 -9.87
N GLU A 371 -0.72 16.07 -8.86
CA GLU A 371 -2.04 15.38 -8.69
C GLU A 371 -3.17 16.33 -8.24
N GLY A 372 -2.84 17.55 -7.88
CA GLY A 372 -3.74 18.53 -7.27
C GLY A 372 -3.02 19.36 -6.21
N LEU A 373 -3.72 19.67 -5.13
CA LEU A 373 -3.23 20.52 -4.04
C LEU A 373 -3.20 19.80 -2.69
N MET A 374 -2.27 20.26 -1.85
CA MET A 374 -2.26 20.04 -0.40
C MET A 374 -2.60 21.35 0.29
N LEU A 375 -3.54 21.31 1.23
CA LEU A 375 -3.88 22.43 2.08
C LEU A 375 -3.46 22.10 3.50
N LYS A 376 -2.65 22.95 4.11
CA LYS A 376 -2.10 22.76 5.45
C LYS A 376 -2.40 23.99 6.30
N GLN A 377 -3.01 23.81 7.47
CA GLN A 377 -3.29 24.90 8.38
C GLN A 377 -1.97 25.47 8.94
N MET A 378 -1.74 26.79 8.80
CA MET A 378 -0.47 27.45 9.14
C MET A 378 -0.10 27.28 10.63
N GLN A 379 -1.07 27.28 11.52
CA GLN A 379 -0.86 27.16 12.96
C GLN A 379 -0.85 25.70 13.45
N SER A 380 -0.85 24.69 12.54
CA SER A 380 -0.89 23.30 12.94
C SER A 380 0.49 22.73 13.29
N PRO A 381 0.58 21.91 14.35
CA PRO A 381 1.74 21.08 14.59
C PRO A 381 1.80 19.93 13.56
N TYR A 382 2.97 19.26 13.46
CA TYR A 382 3.10 18.02 12.73
C TYR A 382 2.64 16.84 13.59
N LEU A 383 1.48 16.27 13.27
CA LEU A 383 0.86 15.18 14.03
C LEU A 383 1.24 13.80 13.46
N SER A 384 0.80 12.74 14.09
CA SER A 384 0.96 11.38 13.60
C SER A 384 -0.35 10.80 13.06
N GLY A 385 -0.27 10.02 11.98
CA GLY A 385 -1.42 9.37 11.36
C GLY A 385 -2.38 10.36 10.72
N ARG A 386 -3.66 9.99 10.61
CA ARG A 386 -4.68 10.84 9.98
C ARG A 386 -5.51 11.56 11.05
N LYS A 387 -5.25 12.84 11.21
CA LYS A 387 -6.04 13.74 12.07
C LYS A 387 -6.77 14.75 11.18
N ARG A 388 -8.09 14.82 11.31
CA ARG A 388 -8.90 15.78 10.54
C ARG A 388 -8.69 17.19 11.06
N GLY A 389 -8.92 18.19 10.21
CA GLY A 389 -8.91 19.60 10.58
C GLY A 389 -7.58 20.33 10.29
N HIS A 390 -6.50 19.63 9.99
CA HIS A 390 -5.19 20.27 9.85
C HIS A 390 -4.60 20.16 8.43
N TRP A 391 -4.68 18.99 7.81
CA TRP A 391 -4.16 18.76 6.46
C TRP A 391 -5.23 18.15 5.57
N TRP A 392 -5.43 18.77 4.38
CA TRP A 392 -6.38 18.32 3.37
C TRP A 392 -5.68 18.12 2.03
N LYS A 393 -6.17 17.17 1.26
CA LYS A 393 -5.76 16.95 -0.11
C LYS A 393 -6.94 17.20 -1.04
N HIS A 394 -6.70 18.04 -2.04
CA HIS A 394 -7.66 18.40 -3.08
C HIS A 394 -7.11 17.93 -4.43
N LYS A 395 -7.47 16.69 -4.78
CA LYS A 395 -7.01 16.07 -6.01
C LYS A 395 -7.86 16.51 -7.20
N ARG A 396 -7.32 16.34 -8.42
CA ARG A 396 -8.12 16.39 -9.65
C ARG A 396 -9.24 15.36 -9.58
N ASP A 397 -10.33 15.62 -10.30
CA ASP A 397 -11.40 14.66 -10.43
C ASP A 397 -10.89 13.41 -11.17
N PRO A 398 -11.35 12.22 -10.81
CA PRO A 398 -10.94 11.01 -11.51
C PRO A 398 -11.47 11.06 -12.95
N MET A 399 -10.72 10.48 -13.87
CA MET A 399 -11.28 10.11 -15.17
C MET A 399 -12.32 9.01 -14.95
N THR A 400 -13.39 9.01 -15.73
CA THR A 400 -14.48 8.07 -15.59
C THR A 400 -14.84 7.42 -16.92
N LEU A 401 -15.25 6.15 -16.85
CA LEU A 401 -15.86 5.42 -17.95
C LEU A 401 -17.00 4.56 -17.40
N ASP A 402 -18.09 4.49 -18.16
CA ASP A 402 -19.19 3.56 -17.88
C ASP A 402 -18.84 2.18 -18.46
N ALA A 403 -18.63 1.19 -17.58
CA ALA A 403 -18.17 -0.13 -17.96
C ALA A 403 -19.13 -1.24 -17.49
N VAL A 404 -19.18 -2.32 -18.26
CA VAL A 404 -20.09 -3.45 -18.03
C VAL A 404 -19.44 -4.45 -17.06
N LEU A 405 -20.18 -4.89 -16.04
CA LEU A 405 -19.77 -5.96 -15.15
C LEU A 405 -19.78 -7.30 -15.89
N ILE A 406 -18.63 -8.01 -15.89
CA ILE A 406 -18.50 -9.31 -16.56
C ILE A 406 -18.07 -10.45 -15.62
N TYR A 407 -17.28 -10.13 -14.58
CA TYR A 407 -16.90 -11.10 -13.56
C TYR A 407 -17.02 -10.52 -12.17
N ALA A 408 -17.36 -11.38 -11.22
CA ALA A 408 -17.34 -11.10 -9.79
C ALA A 408 -16.56 -12.19 -9.05
N GLN A 409 -15.75 -11.81 -8.09
CA GLN A 409 -14.96 -12.72 -7.28
C GLN A 409 -15.33 -12.58 -5.81
N ALA A 410 -15.45 -13.71 -5.11
CA ALA A 410 -15.70 -13.74 -3.69
C ALA A 410 -14.63 -12.97 -2.90
N GLY A 411 -15.09 -12.24 -1.91
CA GLY A 411 -14.23 -11.51 -0.99
C GLY A 411 -13.38 -12.43 -0.11
N ARG A 412 -12.73 -11.84 0.91
CA ARG A 412 -11.90 -12.58 1.85
C ARG A 412 -12.24 -12.20 3.29
N GLY A 413 -12.00 -13.10 4.22
CA GLY A 413 -12.26 -12.87 5.64
C GLY A 413 -13.75 -12.66 5.91
N ARG A 414 -14.15 -11.60 6.61
CA ARG A 414 -15.55 -11.28 6.95
C ARG A 414 -16.50 -11.21 5.74
N ARG A 415 -15.97 -10.91 4.55
CA ARG A 415 -16.74 -10.80 3.31
C ARG A 415 -16.54 -12.00 2.38
N ALA A 416 -16.06 -13.15 2.89
CA ALA A 416 -15.84 -14.35 2.09
C ALA A 416 -17.12 -14.89 1.43
N ASN A 417 -18.27 -14.64 2.07
CA ASN A 417 -19.59 -15.04 1.57
C ASN A 417 -20.21 -14.05 0.58
N LEU A 418 -19.55 -12.92 0.30
CA LEU A 418 -20.03 -11.88 -0.60
C LEU A 418 -19.06 -11.71 -1.76
N PHE A 419 -19.58 -11.36 -2.92
CA PHE A 419 -18.75 -10.91 -4.02
C PHE A 419 -18.34 -9.46 -3.78
N THR A 420 -17.04 -9.17 -3.77
CA THR A 420 -16.50 -7.84 -3.47
C THR A 420 -15.44 -7.35 -4.44
N ASP A 421 -14.95 -8.25 -5.30
CA ASP A 421 -14.00 -7.91 -6.36
C ASP A 421 -14.73 -8.03 -7.70
N TYR A 422 -14.80 -6.94 -8.46
CA TYR A 422 -15.58 -6.86 -9.69
C TYR A 422 -14.67 -6.56 -10.87
N THR A 423 -14.90 -7.25 -11.99
CA THR A 423 -14.16 -7.04 -13.23
C THR A 423 -15.11 -6.44 -14.27
N PHE A 424 -14.68 -5.32 -14.82
CA PHE A 424 -15.42 -4.52 -15.77
C PHE A 424 -14.81 -4.58 -17.17
N ALA A 425 -15.65 -4.48 -18.18
CA ALA A 425 -15.30 -4.51 -19.59
C ALA A 425 -15.85 -3.29 -20.34
N LEU A 426 -15.18 -2.94 -21.41
CA LEU A 426 -15.62 -1.94 -22.38
C LEU A 426 -15.91 -2.62 -23.72
N TRP A 427 -16.75 -2.00 -24.52
CA TRP A 427 -17.06 -2.49 -25.86
C TRP A 427 -15.91 -2.25 -26.83
N ASP A 428 -15.47 -3.30 -27.51
CA ASP A 428 -14.66 -3.19 -28.72
C ASP A 428 -15.61 -3.12 -29.92
N ARG A 429 -15.74 -1.93 -30.49
CA ARG A 429 -16.65 -1.63 -31.61
C ARG A 429 -15.89 -1.33 -32.91
N ARG A 430 -14.71 -1.88 -33.08
CA ARG A 430 -13.88 -1.64 -34.28
C ARG A 430 -14.47 -2.23 -35.55
N SER A 431 -15.25 -3.28 -35.45
CA SER A 431 -16.01 -3.80 -36.59
C SER A 431 -17.20 -2.92 -36.92
N SER A 432 -17.48 -2.77 -38.21
CA SER A 432 -18.70 -2.12 -38.68
C SER A 432 -19.95 -2.98 -38.48
N ASP A 433 -19.77 -4.28 -38.21
CA ASP A 433 -20.85 -5.22 -37.88
C ASP A 433 -21.11 -5.20 -36.37
N PRO A 434 -22.32 -4.82 -35.93
CA PRO A 434 -22.67 -4.85 -34.52
C PRO A 434 -22.62 -6.25 -33.87
N GLU A 435 -22.80 -7.32 -34.66
CA GLU A 435 -22.75 -8.70 -34.15
C GLU A 435 -21.32 -9.14 -33.78
N GLU A 436 -20.30 -8.47 -34.32
CA GLU A 436 -18.89 -8.69 -33.99
C GLU A 436 -18.41 -7.86 -32.80
N HIS A 437 -19.26 -6.98 -32.25
CA HIS A 437 -18.91 -6.19 -31.07
C HIS A 437 -18.71 -7.12 -29.86
N GLN A 438 -17.61 -6.93 -29.12
CA GLN A 438 -17.28 -7.77 -27.97
C GLN A 438 -16.87 -6.94 -26.75
N LEU A 439 -17.17 -7.48 -25.58
CA LEU A 439 -16.72 -6.92 -24.31
C LEU A 439 -15.30 -7.36 -24.00
N VAL A 440 -14.39 -6.41 -23.84
CA VAL A 440 -12.98 -6.65 -23.50
C VAL A 440 -12.69 -6.16 -22.09
N THR A 441 -12.12 -7.03 -21.26
CA THR A 441 -11.75 -6.69 -19.88
C THR A 441 -10.91 -5.42 -19.83
N PHE A 442 -11.35 -4.46 -19.01
CA PHE A 442 -10.73 -3.14 -18.86
C PHE A 442 -10.13 -2.93 -17.47
N ALA A 443 -10.93 -3.08 -16.42
CA ALA A 443 -10.51 -2.77 -15.06
C ALA A 443 -11.06 -3.75 -14.02
N LYS A 444 -10.37 -3.86 -12.90
CA LYS A 444 -10.85 -4.59 -11.72
C LYS A 444 -10.93 -3.63 -10.54
N ALA A 445 -12.13 -3.45 -9.97
CA ALA A 445 -12.36 -2.60 -8.81
C ALA A 445 -13.00 -3.39 -7.65
N TYR A 446 -12.71 -2.96 -6.42
CA TYR A 446 -13.14 -3.62 -5.18
C TYR A 446 -13.66 -2.64 -4.11
N SER A 447 -13.82 -1.38 -4.46
CA SER A 447 -14.28 -0.32 -3.55
C SER A 447 -15.23 0.65 -4.24
N GLY A 448 -16.02 1.36 -3.45
CA GLY A 448 -16.90 2.42 -3.92
C GLY A 448 -18.39 2.14 -3.74
N LEU A 449 -18.80 0.89 -3.55
CA LEU A 449 -20.18 0.53 -3.22
C LEU A 449 -20.42 0.59 -1.71
N SER A 450 -21.63 1.00 -1.32
CA SER A 450 -22.14 0.88 0.04
C SER A 450 -22.40 -0.59 0.41
N ASP A 451 -22.48 -0.90 1.70
CA ASP A 451 -22.77 -2.27 2.16
C ASP A 451 -24.14 -2.78 1.65
N ARG A 452 -25.12 -1.90 1.46
CA ARG A 452 -26.43 -2.24 0.89
C ARG A 452 -26.29 -2.61 -0.58
N GLU A 453 -25.61 -1.81 -1.38
CA GLU A 453 -25.35 -2.09 -2.79
C GLU A 453 -24.58 -3.38 -2.99
N ILE A 454 -23.60 -3.68 -2.11
CA ILE A 454 -22.87 -4.96 -2.15
C ILE A 454 -23.83 -6.14 -1.93
N LEU A 455 -24.76 -6.05 -0.99
CA LEU A 455 -25.75 -7.11 -0.74
C LEU A 455 -26.74 -7.27 -1.90
N ASP A 456 -27.18 -6.16 -2.50
CA ASP A 456 -28.08 -6.18 -3.65
C ASP A 456 -27.37 -6.79 -4.88
N LEU A 457 -26.12 -6.40 -5.11
CA LEU A 457 -25.29 -6.92 -6.19
C LEU A 457 -24.94 -8.40 -5.98
N ASP A 458 -24.65 -8.84 -4.75
CA ASP A 458 -24.39 -10.25 -4.43
C ASP A 458 -25.58 -11.14 -4.78
N ARG A 459 -26.80 -10.70 -4.44
CA ARG A 459 -28.03 -11.41 -4.81
C ARG A 459 -28.19 -11.51 -6.33
N TRP A 460 -27.97 -10.41 -7.04
CA TRP A 460 -28.05 -10.38 -8.50
C TRP A 460 -26.99 -11.30 -9.13
N ILE A 461 -25.73 -11.26 -8.68
CA ILE A 461 -24.65 -12.11 -9.19
C ILE A 461 -25.01 -13.60 -9.05
N ARG A 462 -25.55 -14.01 -7.90
CA ARG A 462 -25.94 -15.41 -7.68
C ARG A 462 -27.02 -15.89 -8.64
N SER A 463 -27.97 -15.03 -8.95
CA SER A 463 -29.09 -15.35 -9.88
C SER A 463 -28.67 -15.26 -11.36
N ASN A 464 -27.62 -14.49 -11.68
CA ASN A 464 -27.18 -14.19 -13.05
C ASN A 464 -25.78 -14.76 -13.38
N THR A 465 -25.35 -15.77 -12.64
CA THR A 465 -24.08 -16.47 -12.90
C THR A 465 -24.23 -17.36 -14.13
N ARG A 466 -23.38 -17.15 -15.14
CA ARG A 466 -23.26 -18.00 -16.34
C ARG A 466 -22.34 -19.19 -16.08
N GLU A 467 -21.13 -18.90 -15.60
CA GLU A 467 -20.09 -19.90 -15.39
C GLU A 467 -19.34 -19.68 -14.07
N ARG A 468 -18.76 -20.73 -13.54
CA ARG A 468 -18.00 -20.71 -12.30
C ARG A 468 -16.55 -21.12 -12.53
N PHE A 469 -15.61 -20.24 -12.11
CA PHE A 469 -14.18 -20.47 -12.18
C PHE A 469 -13.56 -20.37 -10.78
N GLY A 470 -13.71 -21.42 -9.98
CA GLY A 470 -13.32 -21.38 -8.57
C GLY A 470 -14.04 -20.25 -7.81
N PRO A 471 -13.33 -19.27 -7.22
CA PRO A 471 -13.94 -18.17 -6.48
C PRO A 471 -14.57 -17.09 -7.40
N THR A 472 -14.38 -17.19 -8.71
CA THR A 472 -14.85 -16.19 -9.68
C THR A 472 -16.13 -16.68 -10.38
N ARG A 473 -17.05 -15.78 -10.63
CA ARG A 473 -18.28 -15.99 -11.40
C ARG A 473 -18.24 -15.14 -12.67
N SER A 474 -18.53 -15.73 -13.80
CA SER A 474 -18.94 -15.01 -15.00
C SER A 474 -20.42 -14.70 -14.88
N VAL A 475 -20.80 -13.46 -15.16
CA VAL A 475 -22.20 -13.01 -15.01
C VAL A 475 -22.77 -12.53 -16.34
N ASN A 476 -24.09 -12.41 -16.42
CA ASN A 476 -24.75 -11.78 -17.55
C ASN A 476 -24.23 -10.33 -17.69
N PRO A 477 -23.80 -9.89 -18.88
CA PRO A 477 -23.24 -8.55 -19.09
C PRO A 477 -24.39 -7.52 -19.23
N GLU A 478 -25.09 -7.26 -18.15
CA GLU A 478 -26.27 -6.38 -18.13
C GLU A 478 -26.07 -5.13 -17.29
N LEU A 479 -25.22 -5.21 -16.26
CA LEU A 479 -25.05 -4.13 -15.29
C LEU A 479 -23.92 -3.18 -15.69
N VAL A 480 -24.20 -1.88 -15.66
CA VAL A 480 -23.26 -0.81 -15.96
C VAL A 480 -22.86 -0.07 -14.69
N PHE A 481 -21.58 0.22 -14.58
CA PHE A 481 -20.99 0.96 -13.46
C PHE A 481 -20.09 2.08 -13.98
N GLU A 482 -20.18 3.24 -13.38
CA GLU A 482 -19.23 4.31 -13.57
C GLU A 482 -17.95 3.97 -12.79
N VAL A 483 -16.88 3.68 -13.52
CA VAL A 483 -15.57 3.33 -12.98
C VAL A 483 -14.64 4.54 -13.08
N GLY A 484 -14.24 5.05 -11.91
CA GLY A 484 -13.28 6.16 -11.82
C GLY A 484 -11.86 5.65 -11.63
N PHE A 485 -10.88 6.35 -12.21
CA PHE A 485 -9.45 6.03 -12.09
C PHE A 485 -8.59 7.29 -12.14
N GLU A 486 -7.39 7.24 -11.53
CA GLU A 486 -6.50 8.40 -11.40
C GLU A 486 -5.51 8.56 -12.56
N GLY A 487 -5.40 7.57 -13.44
CA GLY A 487 -4.54 7.59 -14.61
C GLY A 487 -4.84 6.43 -15.54
N ILE A 488 -4.53 6.60 -16.83
CA ILE A 488 -4.64 5.59 -17.87
C ILE A 488 -3.35 5.61 -18.70
N GLN A 489 -2.85 4.45 -19.07
CA GLN A 489 -1.60 4.33 -19.83
C GLN A 489 -1.62 3.11 -20.75
N PRO A 490 -0.84 3.09 -21.85
CA PRO A 490 -0.70 1.91 -22.70
C PRO A 490 -0.12 0.72 -21.92
N SER A 491 -0.61 -0.48 -22.20
CA SER A 491 -0.16 -1.70 -21.53
C SER A 491 -0.15 -2.91 -22.44
N LYS A 492 1.00 -3.52 -22.62
CA LYS A 492 1.15 -4.80 -23.36
C LYS A 492 0.66 -6.02 -22.57
N ARG A 493 0.35 -5.86 -21.27
CA ARG A 493 -0.06 -6.97 -20.39
C ARG A 493 -1.57 -7.21 -20.39
N HIS A 494 -2.35 -6.21 -20.78
CA HIS A 494 -3.81 -6.27 -20.76
C HIS A 494 -4.37 -6.43 -22.17
N LYS A 495 -5.41 -7.26 -22.33
CA LYS A 495 -6.07 -7.51 -23.62
C LYS A 495 -6.63 -6.23 -24.26
N CYS A 496 -7.12 -5.29 -23.46
CA CYS A 496 -7.59 -3.97 -23.93
C CYS A 496 -6.47 -3.05 -24.40
N GLY A 497 -5.20 -3.39 -24.18
CA GLY A 497 -4.05 -2.54 -24.52
C GLY A 497 -3.80 -1.38 -23.53
N LEU A 498 -4.61 -1.26 -22.48
CA LEU A 498 -4.59 -0.17 -21.51
C LEU A 498 -4.47 -0.69 -20.08
N ALA A 499 -3.88 0.10 -19.20
CA ALA A 499 -3.86 -0.11 -17.75
C ALA A 499 -4.34 1.16 -17.04
N VAL A 500 -5.21 1.01 -16.03
CA VAL A 500 -5.72 2.12 -15.23
C VAL A 500 -5.15 2.09 -13.82
N ARG A 501 -4.95 3.27 -13.24
CA ARG A 501 -4.39 3.45 -11.91
C ARG A 501 -5.49 3.72 -10.89
N PHE A 502 -5.52 2.93 -9.82
CA PHE A 502 -6.49 3.02 -8.72
C PHE A 502 -7.96 3.01 -9.17
N PRO A 503 -8.39 2.01 -9.96
CA PRO A 503 -9.78 1.91 -10.37
C PRO A 503 -10.68 1.69 -9.15
N ARG A 504 -11.81 2.40 -9.15
CA ARG A 504 -12.86 2.29 -8.12
C ARG A 504 -14.24 2.49 -8.75
N ILE A 505 -15.25 1.93 -8.14
CA ILE A 505 -16.64 2.17 -8.53
C ILE A 505 -17.05 3.54 -7.96
N LEU A 506 -17.56 4.43 -8.79
CA LEU A 506 -18.11 5.69 -8.35
C LEU A 506 -19.63 5.58 -8.17
N ARG A 507 -20.29 4.88 -9.07
CA ARG A 507 -21.75 4.75 -9.06
C ARG A 507 -22.19 3.52 -9.82
N TRP A 508 -23.25 2.87 -9.33
CA TRP A 508 -24.01 1.89 -10.11
C TRP A 508 -24.97 2.61 -11.05
N ARG A 509 -24.80 2.43 -12.35
CA ARG A 509 -25.56 3.12 -13.42
C ARG A 509 -26.83 2.32 -13.76
N GLN A 510 -27.83 2.38 -12.87
CA GLN A 510 -29.13 1.73 -13.10
C GLN A 510 -29.94 2.40 -14.22
N ASP A 511 -29.54 3.59 -14.63
CA ASP A 511 -30.08 4.40 -15.70
C ASP A 511 -29.54 4.04 -17.10
N ARG A 512 -28.55 3.13 -17.19
CA ARG A 512 -27.91 2.75 -18.45
C ARG A 512 -28.01 1.27 -18.77
N SER A 513 -28.24 0.96 -20.06
CA SER A 513 -28.13 -0.41 -20.57
C SER A 513 -26.67 -0.77 -20.89
N ALA A 514 -26.38 -2.06 -20.93
CA ALA A 514 -25.04 -2.55 -21.25
C ALA A 514 -24.55 -2.08 -22.63
N GLU A 515 -25.44 -1.99 -23.60
CA GLU A 515 -25.13 -1.53 -24.97
C GLU A 515 -24.75 -0.05 -25.00
N SER A 516 -25.20 0.75 -24.03
CA SER A 516 -24.90 2.17 -23.91
C SER A 516 -23.59 2.46 -23.17
N ALA A 517 -22.91 1.41 -22.66
CA ALA A 517 -21.63 1.54 -21.98
C ALA A 517 -20.54 2.03 -22.96
N ASP A 518 -19.48 2.59 -22.36
CA ASP A 518 -18.38 3.17 -23.13
C ASP A 518 -17.55 2.12 -23.88
N SER A 519 -16.79 2.60 -24.87
CA SER A 519 -15.99 1.76 -25.76
C SER A 519 -14.48 1.84 -25.44
N LEU A 520 -13.72 0.89 -25.97
CA LEU A 520 -12.26 0.92 -25.93
C LEU A 520 -11.67 2.12 -26.70
N GLU A 521 -12.34 2.59 -27.72
CA GLU A 521 -11.95 3.77 -28.49
C GLU A 521 -12.00 5.02 -27.60
N GLN A 522 -13.08 5.19 -26.81
CA GLN A 522 -13.19 6.28 -25.85
C GLN A 522 -12.09 6.19 -24.76
N ALA A 523 -11.81 4.97 -24.27
CA ALA A 523 -10.71 4.76 -23.33
C ALA A 523 -9.33 5.10 -23.91
N LYS A 524 -9.07 4.74 -25.19
CA LYS A 524 -7.84 5.11 -25.91
C LYS A 524 -7.74 6.61 -26.12
N GLN A 525 -8.84 7.26 -26.45
CA GLN A 525 -8.92 8.70 -26.63
C GLN A 525 -8.61 9.46 -25.32
N LEU A 526 -9.08 8.94 -24.17
CA LEU A 526 -8.67 9.45 -22.87
C LEU A 526 -7.17 9.27 -22.61
N CYS A 527 -6.59 8.13 -23.02
CA CYS A 527 -5.17 7.88 -22.92
C CYS A 527 -4.34 8.81 -23.80
N GLU A 528 -4.75 9.00 -25.07
CA GLU A 528 -4.12 9.91 -26.02
C GLU A 528 -4.22 11.37 -25.57
N ASN A 529 -5.37 11.79 -25.06
CA ASN A 529 -5.56 13.12 -24.52
C ASN A 529 -4.66 13.38 -23.29
N GLU A 530 -4.46 12.39 -22.44
CA GLU A 530 -3.52 12.47 -21.32
C GLU A 530 -2.07 12.54 -21.82
N ASP A 531 -1.69 11.73 -22.82
CA ASP A 531 -0.38 11.75 -23.45
C ASP A 531 -0.15 13.05 -24.25
N LEU A 532 -1.14 13.54 -25.00
CA LEU A 532 -1.10 14.82 -25.73
C LEU A 532 -1.05 16.00 -24.77
N ARG A 533 -1.74 15.95 -23.65
CA ARG A 533 -1.62 16.94 -22.59
C ARG A 533 -0.19 16.98 -22.07
N ILE A 534 0.42 15.83 -21.83
CA ILE A 534 1.81 15.70 -21.42
C ILE A 534 2.78 16.20 -22.51
N GLN A 535 2.50 15.94 -23.80
CA GLN A 535 3.35 16.32 -24.94
C GLN A 535 3.17 17.77 -25.41
N SER A 536 1.94 18.29 -25.51
CA SER A 536 1.67 19.68 -25.90
C SER A 536 2.24 20.65 -24.89
N GLU A 537 2.23 20.26 -23.65
CA GLU A 537 2.86 20.94 -22.55
C GLU A 537 4.39 20.93 -22.68
N GLN A 538 4.98 19.88 -23.26
CA GLN A 538 6.41 19.81 -23.60
C GLN A 538 6.78 20.69 -24.80
N MET A 539 5.94 20.80 -25.82
CA MET A 539 6.20 21.61 -27.03
C MET A 539 6.06 23.11 -26.81
N THR A 540 5.07 23.55 -26.03
CA THR A 540 4.86 24.98 -25.72
C THR A 540 6.08 25.54 -25.00
N HIS A 541 6.78 24.71 -24.26
CA HIS A 541 7.96 25.07 -23.50
C HIS A 541 9.24 25.19 -24.35
N GLN A 542 9.43 24.28 -25.33
CA GLN A 542 10.53 24.39 -26.28
C GLN A 542 10.46 25.67 -27.12
N ASN A 543 9.26 26.14 -27.41
CA ASN A 543 9.04 27.40 -28.15
C ASN A 543 9.22 28.64 -27.26
N GLY A 544 8.94 28.54 -25.95
CA GLY A 544 9.22 29.60 -24.98
C GLY A 544 10.72 29.85 -24.75
N LEU A 545 11.49 28.77 -24.67
CA LEU A 545 12.96 28.86 -24.50
C LEU A 545 13.67 29.41 -25.74
N LYS A 546 13.18 29.15 -26.94
CA LYS A 546 13.72 29.77 -28.18
C LYS A 546 13.49 31.29 -28.27
N ARG A 547 12.37 31.79 -27.69
CA ARG A 547 12.06 33.23 -27.65
C ARG A 547 12.82 34.02 -26.58
N ILE A 548 13.47 33.35 -25.63
CA ILE A 548 14.30 33.97 -24.57
C ILE A 548 15.77 33.99 -24.99
N GLN A 549 16.16 33.19 -26.01
CA GLN A 549 17.53 33.13 -26.55
C GLN A 549 17.69 33.96 -27.84
N GLU A 550 16.61 34.50 -28.43
CA GLU A 550 16.60 35.56 -29.43
C GLU A 550 16.33 36.93 -28.75
#